data_6baa5e4c2f7380127fb9c3e5005bb21e
#
_entry.id   6baa5e4c2f7380127fb9c3e5005bb21e
#
_cell.length_a   1.000
_cell.length_b   1.000
_cell.length_c   1.000
_cell.angle_alpha   90.00
_cell.angle_beta   90.00
_cell.angle_gamma   90.00
#
_symmetry.space_group_name_H-M   'P 1'
#
loop_
_entity.id
_entity.type
_entity.pdbx_description
1 polymer ?
#
loop_
_entity_poly.entity_id
_entity_poly.type
_entity_poly.pdbx_seq_one_letter_code
_entity_poly.pdbx_strand_id
1 'polypeptide(L)'
;VGESEKAVRKVFALARQSSPCIVFLDELDAIAPRRGMDVSSSGVTERIVNQLLSEMDGIQELKGVVVIGATNRPDMLDPALLRPGRFDKIIYVPPPDLEARYEIFRIHTRKMPLAEDVDLRRLAEITDGYTGADIEAVCLEAALCAAREDINAREVRMTHFEDALRIVPPSINPSMVREYERLAEAISRRLR
;
A
#
# COMPACT_ATOMS: atom_id res chain seq x y z
N VAL A 1 21.41 13.13 -17.08
CA VAL A 1 21.99 12.00 -16.32
C VAL A 1 22.23 12.49 -14.89
N GLY A 2 21.80 11.73 -13.85
CA GLY A 2 22.06 12.06 -12.43
C GLY A 2 20.97 12.89 -11.74
N GLU A 3 19.83 13.17 -12.37
CA GLU A 3 18.73 13.91 -11.72
C GLU A 3 18.05 13.12 -10.61
N SER A 4 17.88 11.81 -10.83
CA SER A 4 17.24 10.94 -9.83
C SER A 4 18.12 10.77 -8.59
N GLU A 5 19.44 10.62 -8.75
CA GLU A 5 20.38 10.56 -7.61
C GLU A 5 20.41 11.90 -6.85
N LYS A 6 20.31 13.04 -7.57
CA LYS A 6 20.21 14.35 -6.96
C LYS A 6 18.89 14.51 -6.17
N ALA A 7 17.79 13.96 -6.69
CA ALA A 7 16.50 13.97 -6.02
C ALA A 7 16.56 13.20 -4.69
N VAL A 8 17.10 11.99 -4.70
CA VAL A 8 17.29 11.19 -3.46
C VAL A 8 18.14 11.97 -2.45
N ARG A 9 19.29 12.50 -2.87
CA ARG A 9 20.16 13.30 -2.02
C ARG A 9 19.46 14.53 -1.42
N LYS A 10 18.65 15.23 -2.24
CA LYS A 10 17.88 16.39 -1.80
C LYS A 10 16.86 16.04 -0.74
N VAL A 11 16.12 14.91 -0.91
CA VAL A 11 15.13 14.44 0.07
C VAL A 11 15.81 14.18 1.42
N PHE A 12 16.92 13.43 1.44
CA PHE A 12 17.62 13.11 2.69
C PHE A 12 18.30 14.33 3.31
N ALA A 13 18.82 15.26 2.50
CA ALA A 13 19.36 16.52 3.02
C ALA A 13 18.27 17.37 3.69
N LEU A 14 17.08 17.45 3.07
CA LEU A 14 15.93 18.14 3.66
C LEU A 14 15.46 17.45 4.94
N ALA A 15 15.41 16.11 4.95
CA ALA A 15 15.04 15.34 6.13
C ALA A 15 15.97 15.62 7.32
N ARG A 16 17.29 15.66 7.10
CA ARG A 16 18.26 16.01 8.14
C ARG A 16 18.04 17.43 8.68
N GLN A 17 17.69 18.39 7.82
CA GLN A 17 17.40 19.77 8.23
C GLN A 17 16.08 19.92 8.98
N SER A 18 15.09 19.03 8.68
CA SER A 18 13.75 19.07 9.24
C SER A 18 13.53 18.09 10.39
N SER A 19 14.61 17.49 10.90
CA SER A 19 14.54 16.55 12.04
C SER A 19 13.86 17.22 13.27
N PRO A 20 12.95 16.51 13.98
CA PRO A 20 12.53 15.12 13.75
C PRO A 20 11.50 15.00 12.61
N CYS A 21 11.68 14.01 11.70
CA CYS A 21 10.78 13.80 10.57
C CYS A 21 10.75 12.33 10.11
N ILE A 22 9.79 12.05 9.23
CA ILE A 22 9.64 10.76 8.56
C ILE A 22 9.88 10.96 7.07
N VAL A 23 10.73 10.14 6.47
CA VAL A 23 10.86 9.99 5.02
C VAL A 23 10.05 8.77 4.61
N PHE A 24 9.03 8.96 3.80
CA PHE A 24 8.20 7.87 3.27
C PHE A 24 8.55 7.64 1.79
N LEU A 25 8.91 6.41 1.46
CA LEU A 25 9.26 5.95 0.11
C LEU A 25 8.20 4.92 -0.32
N ASP A 26 7.29 5.33 -1.18
CA ASP A 26 6.30 4.43 -1.76
C ASP A 26 6.85 3.72 -2.99
N GLU A 27 6.29 2.56 -3.33
CA GLU A 27 6.72 1.72 -4.45
C GLU A 27 8.25 1.50 -4.45
N LEU A 28 8.78 1.09 -3.30
CA LEU A 28 10.23 0.98 -3.10
C LEU A 28 10.89 0.02 -4.09
N ASP A 29 10.19 -0.98 -4.59
CA ASP A 29 10.64 -1.90 -5.64
C ASP A 29 10.87 -1.21 -6.98
N ALA A 30 10.15 -0.14 -7.31
CA ALA A 30 10.42 0.68 -8.48
C ALA A 30 11.66 1.57 -8.31
N ILE A 31 11.94 2.02 -7.08
CA ILE A 31 13.09 2.89 -6.76
C ILE A 31 14.36 2.05 -6.61
N ALA A 32 14.27 0.89 -5.98
CA ALA A 32 15.40 0.05 -5.61
C ALA A 32 15.17 -1.44 -5.93
N PRO A 33 15.00 -1.78 -7.22
CA PRO A 33 14.81 -3.16 -7.64
C PRO A 33 16.09 -3.98 -7.48
N ARG A 34 15.91 -5.30 -7.42
CA ARG A 34 16.99 -6.28 -7.35
C ARG A 34 17.89 -6.19 -8.58
N ARG A 35 19.20 -6.18 -8.36
CA ARG A 35 20.21 -6.10 -9.42
C ARG A 35 20.08 -7.27 -10.41
N GLY A 36 20.20 -6.97 -11.70
CA GLY A 36 20.23 -7.98 -12.78
C GLY A 36 18.87 -8.41 -13.32
N MET A 37 17.75 -7.85 -12.86
CA MET A 37 16.42 -8.16 -13.42
C MET A 37 16.05 -7.31 -14.65
N ASP A 38 16.61 -6.11 -14.81
CA ASP A 38 16.37 -5.22 -15.95
C ASP A 38 17.63 -5.01 -16.77
N VAL A 39 17.65 -5.54 -17.98
CA VAL A 39 18.79 -5.44 -18.90
C VAL A 39 18.87 -4.06 -19.56
N SER A 40 17.76 -3.33 -19.64
CA SER A 40 17.66 -2.07 -20.43
C SER A 40 17.89 -0.78 -19.61
N SER A 41 17.74 -0.80 -18.29
CA SER A 41 17.86 0.38 -17.42
C SER A 41 18.92 0.24 -16.31
N SER A 42 19.73 -0.81 -16.37
CA SER A 42 20.61 -1.26 -15.27
C SER A 42 21.51 -0.17 -14.66
N GLY A 43 22.09 0.69 -15.48
CA GLY A 43 23.05 1.70 -14.98
C GLY A 43 22.43 2.88 -14.23
N VAL A 44 21.20 3.27 -14.51
CA VAL A 44 20.52 4.40 -13.81
C VAL A 44 19.96 3.90 -12.48
N THR A 45 19.26 2.77 -12.52
CA THR A 45 18.63 2.18 -11.35
C THR A 45 19.66 1.78 -10.30
N GLU A 46 20.78 1.15 -10.70
CA GLU A 46 21.87 0.83 -9.77
C GLU A 46 22.46 2.06 -9.09
N ARG A 47 22.56 3.19 -9.79
CA ARG A 47 23.05 4.44 -9.19
C ARG A 47 22.08 5.00 -8.17
N ILE A 48 20.76 4.92 -8.44
CA ILE A 48 19.73 5.34 -7.48
C ILE A 48 19.81 4.48 -6.22
N VAL A 49 19.87 3.15 -6.38
CA VAL A 49 20.02 2.20 -5.25
C VAL A 49 21.28 2.52 -4.44
N ASN A 50 22.42 2.70 -5.10
CA ASN A 50 23.69 3.00 -4.42
C ASN A 50 23.62 4.38 -3.71
N GLN A 51 22.94 5.37 -4.30
CA GLN A 51 22.74 6.67 -3.66
C GLN A 51 21.84 6.52 -2.42
N LEU A 52 20.73 5.78 -2.53
CA LEU A 52 19.82 5.52 -1.40
C LEU A 52 20.57 4.83 -0.25
N LEU A 53 21.33 3.77 -0.56
CA LEU A 53 22.15 3.07 0.43
C LEU A 53 23.17 4.01 1.08
N SER A 54 23.84 4.86 0.29
CA SER A 54 24.80 5.85 0.79
C SER A 54 24.17 6.89 1.71
N GLU A 55 22.93 7.31 1.43
CA GLU A 55 22.22 8.25 2.31
C GLU A 55 21.76 7.60 3.62
N MET A 56 21.39 6.31 3.59
CA MET A 56 21.02 5.56 4.79
C MET A 56 22.24 5.20 5.65
N ASP A 57 23.35 4.80 5.03
CA ASP A 57 24.61 4.44 5.71
C ASP A 57 25.49 5.67 6.02
N GLY A 58 25.08 6.86 5.61
CA GLY A 58 25.91 8.04 5.44
C GLY A 58 26.69 8.47 6.67
N ILE A 59 27.83 9.15 6.41
CA ILE A 59 28.73 9.77 7.41
C ILE A 59 27.98 10.71 8.36
N GLN A 60 26.86 11.29 7.91
CA GLN A 60 25.97 12.10 8.75
C GLN A 60 24.82 11.22 9.24
N GLU A 61 24.85 10.88 10.52
CA GLU A 61 23.77 10.15 11.19
C GLU A 61 22.40 10.78 10.90
N LEU A 62 21.42 9.94 10.58
CA LEU A 62 20.01 10.33 10.44
C LEU A 62 19.36 10.49 11.83
N LYS A 63 19.94 11.39 12.68
CA LYS A 63 19.38 11.61 14.01
C LYS A 63 17.97 12.19 13.94
N GLY A 64 17.01 11.47 14.54
CA GLY A 64 15.60 11.86 14.56
C GLY A 64 14.90 11.74 13.20
N VAL A 65 15.48 11.08 12.21
CA VAL A 65 14.83 10.76 10.93
C VAL A 65 14.49 9.29 10.88
N VAL A 66 13.21 8.98 10.65
CA VAL A 66 12.73 7.61 10.41
C VAL A 66 12.47 7.44 8.93
N VAL A 67 13.00 6.38 8.33
CA VAL A 67 12.75 6.04 6.92
C VAL A 67 11.75 4.89 6.86
N ILE A 68 10.66 5.07 6.15
CA ILE A 68 9.61 4.06 5.92
C ILE A 68 9.56 3.79 4.43
N GLY A 69 9.73 2.54 4.03
CA GLY A 69 9.53 2.07 2.66
C GLY A 69 8.28 1.21 2.56
N ALA A 70 7.46 1.42 1.53
CA ALA A 70 6.34 0.56 1.21
C ALA A 70 6.55 -0.13 -0.14
N THR A 71 6.16 -1.40 -0.24
CA THR A 71 6.23 -2.18 -1.48
C THR A 71 5.19 -3.29 -1.50
N ASN A 72 4.63 -3.55 -2.66
CA ASN A 72 3.82 -4.73 -2.95
C ASN A 72 4.67 -5.91 -3.48
N ARG A 73 5.97 -5.69 -3.76
CA ARG A 73 6.87 -6.67 -4.36
C ARG A 73 8.16 -6.79 -3.54
N PRO A 74 8.09 -7.29 -2.29
CA PRO A 74 9.29 -7.41 -1.44
C PRO A 74 10.34 -8.38 -2.01
N ASP A 75 9.94 -9.31 -2.89
CA ASP A 75 10.80 -10.22 -3.63
C ASP A 75 11.69 -9.51 -4.65
N MET A 76 11.26 -8.34 -5.12
CA MET A 76 11.96 -7.53 -6.11
C MET A 76 12.96 -6.54 -5.51
N LEU A 77 12.98 -6.35 -4.19
CA LEU A 77 13.88 -5.39 -3.55
C LEU A 77 15.35 -5.84 -3.59
N ASP A 78 16.27 -4.87 -3.73
CA ASP A 78 17.70 -5.15 -3.56
C ASP A 78 17.95 -5.64 -2.12
N PRO A 79 18.53 -6.85 -1.94
CA PRO A 79 18.80 -7.41 -0.61
C PRO A 79 19.68 -6.52 0.27
N ALA A 80 20.44 -5.61 -0.31
CA ALA A 80 21.26 -4.66 0.42
C ALA A 80 20.45 -3.71 1.30
N LEU A 81 19.21 -3.39 0.91
CA LEU A 81 18.30 -2.56 1.71
C LEU A 81 17.87 -3.22 3.01
N LEU A 82 17.83 -4.55 3.04
CA LEU A 82 17.39 -5.36 4.17
C LEU A 82 18.54 -5.73 5.13
N ARG A 83 19.72 -5.13 4.97
CA ARG A 83 20.84 -5.33 5.91
C ARG A 83 20.67 -4.45 7.14
N PRO A 84 21.14 -4.91 8.32
CA PRO A 84 21.11 -4.12 9.56
C PRO A 84 21.67 -2.69 9.36
N GLY A 85 21.02 -1.71 9.98
CA GLY A 85 21.35 -0.29 9.86
C GLY A 85 20.65 0.43 8.70
N ARG A 86 19.72 -0.25 7.97
CA ARG A 86 18.95 0.30 6.86
C ARG A 86 17.46 0.14 7.12
N PHE A 87 16.80 -0.86 6.52
CA PHE A 87 15.43 -1.24 6.90
C PHE A 87 15.50 -2.37 7.93
N ASP A 88 15.63 -2.01 9.20
CA ASP A 88 15.83 -2.95 10.30
C ASP A 88 14.54 -3.66 10.69
N LYS A 89 13.39 -3.13 10.32
CA LYS A 89 12.08 -3.66 10.71
C LYS A 89 11.19 -3.83 9.50
N ILE A 90 10.62 -5.01 9.37
CA ILE A 90 9.65 -5.31 8.31
C ILE A 90 8.31 -5.58 8.96
N ILE A 91 7.28 -4.94 8.43
CA ILE A 91 5.90 -5.08 8.87
C ILE A 91 5.10 -5.58 7.68
N TYR A 92 4.49 -6.74 7.83
CA TYR A 92 3.50 -7.22 6.87
C TYR A 92 2.15 -6.57 7.19
N VAL A 93 1.52 -5.99 6.18
CA VAL A 93 0.17 -5.45 6.26
C VAL A 93 -0.75 -6.46 5.59
N PRO A 94 -1.54 -7.23 6.38
CA PRO A 94 -2.45 -8.22 5.82
C PRO A 94 -3.67 -7.55 5.16
N PRO A 95 -4.45 -8.30 4.35
CA PRO A 95 -5.78 -7.88 3.96
C PRO A 95 -6.63 -7.53 5.18
N PRO A 96 -7.64 -6.63 5.02
CA PRO A 96 -8.48 -6.22 6.15
C PRO A 96 -9.30 -7.39 6.68
N ASP A 97 -9.31 -7.55 8.00
CA ASP A 97 -10.21 -8.46 8.71
C ASP A 97 -11.65 -7.92 8.73
N LEU A 98 -12.59 -8.65 9.34
CA LEU A 98 -14.00 -8.27 9.40
C LEU A 98 -14.21 -6.86 10.00
N GLU A 99 -13.54 -6.56 11.10
CA GLU A 99 -13.68 -5.28 11.79
C GLU A 99 -13.09 -4.14 10.96
N ALA A 100 -11.94 -4.37 10.35
CA ALA A 100 -11.32 -3.40 9.44
C ALA A 100 -12.20 -3.16 8.21
N ARG A 101 -12.80 -4.20 7.59
CA ARG A 101 -13.74 -4.01 6.47
C ARG A 101 -14.96 -3.19 6.87
N TYR A 102 -15.51 -3.46 8.06
CA TYR A 102 -16.62 -2.67 8.58
C TYR A 102 -16.24 -1.18 8.74
N GLU A 103 -15.06 -0.89 9.30
CA GLU A 103 -14.59 0.50 9.42
C GLU A 103 -14.31 1.14 8.05
N ILE A 104 -13.81 0.38 7.07
CA ILE A 104 -13.60 0.86 5.70
C ILE A 104 -14.94 1.24 5.06
N PHE A 105 -15.98 0.39 5.18
CA PHE A 105 -17.33 0.75 4.74
C PHE A 105 -17.82 2.03 5.41
N ARG A 106 -17.66 2.17 6.74
CA ARG A 106 -18.04 3.38 7.48
C ARG A 106 -17.37 4.64 6.93
N ILE A 107 -16.09 4.54 6.58
CA ILE A 107 -15.31 5.67 6.05
C ILE A 107 -15.85 6.07 4.69
N HIS A 108 -16.01 5.13 3.75
CA HIS A 108 -16.41 5.41 2.38
C HIS A 108 -17.88 5.78 2.25
N THR A 109 -18.74 5.30 3.15
CA THR A 109 -20.17 5.67 3.18
C THR A 109 -20.48 6.92 4.01
N ARG A 110 -19.51 7.50 4.72
CA ARG A 110 -19.74 8.62 5.66
C ARG A 110 -20.48 9.82 5.04
N LYS A 111 -20.28 10.08 3.76
CA LYS A 111 -20.92 11.19 3.03
C LYS A 111 -22.05 10.72 2.11
N MET A 112 -22.37 9.44 2.15
CA MET A 112 -23.38 8.83 1.32
C MET A 112 -24.71 8.78 2.08
N PRO A 113 -25.82 9.26 1.51
CA PRO A 113 -27.12 9.10 2.13
C PRO A 113 -27.53 7.62 2.04
N LEU A 114 -27.45 6.90 3.14
CA LEU A 114 -27.84 5.49 3.22
C LEU A 114 -29.30 5.38 3.66
N ALA A 115 -30.02 4.43 3.05
CA ALA A 115 -31.34 4.02 3.51
C ALA A 115 -31.24 3.23 4.82
N GLU A 116 -32.35 3.12 5.55
CA GLU A 116 -32.40 2.41 6.85
C GLU A 116 -32.13 0.91 6.74
N ASP A 117 -32.30 0.32 5.55
CA ASP A 117 -32.07 -1.11 5.28
C ASP A 117 -30.60 -1.47 5.10
N VAL A 118 -29.69 -0.50 5.03
CA VAL A 118 -28.26 -0.75 4.80
C VAL A 118 -27.57 -1.19 6.08
N ASP A 119 -27.15 -2.45 6.10
CA ASP A 119 -26.36 -3.04 7.17
C ASP A 119 -24.87 -3.16 6.76
N LEU A 120 -24.05 -2.21 7.23
CA LEU A 120 -22.61 -2.20 6.94
C LEU A 120 -21.88 -3.40 7.57
N ARG A 121 -22.41 -3.97 8.67
CA ARG A 121 -21.83 -5.16 9.29
C ARG A 121 -22.01 -6.38 8.41
N ARG A 122 -23.20 -6.55 7.88
CA ARG A 122 -23.48 -7.61 6.90
C ARG A 122 -22.66 -7.45 5.63
N LEU A 123 -22.47 -6.21 5.14
CA LEU A 123 -21.59 -5.95 3.99
C LEU A 123 -20.16 -6.38 4.29
N ALA A 124 -19.64 -6.09 5.49
CA ALA A 124 -18.31 -6.54 5.89
C ALA A 124 -18.20 -8.08 5.99
N GLU A 125 -19.26 -8.76 6.44
CA GLU A 125 -19.30 -10.23 6.52
C GLU A 125 -19.21 -10.90 5.14
N ILE A 126 -19.93 -10.38 4.14
CA ILE A 126 -20.00 -10.98 2.79
C ILE A 126 -18.87 -10.54 1.85
N THR A 127 -17.99 -9.63 2.28
CA THR A 127 -16.87 -9.12 1.49
C THR A 127 -15.52 -9.68 1.94
N ASP A 128 -15.48 -10.97 2.29
CA ASP A 128 -14.21 -11.62 2.59
C ASP A 128 -13.28 -11.63 1.35
N GLY A 129 -11.98 -11.33 1.55
CA GLY A 129 -11.01 -11.19 0.46
C GLY A 129 -11.04 -9.85 -0.27
N TYR A 130 -11.89 -8.90 0.13
CA TYR A 130 -11.88 -7.54 -0.43
C TYR A 130 -10.81 -6.68 0.24
N THR A 131 -10.11 -5.88 -0.55
CA THR A 131 -9.21 -4.82 -0.08
C THR A 131 -9.97 -3.53 0.24
N GLY A 132 -9.27 -2.54 0.80
CA GLY A 132 -9.83 -1.21 0.98
C GLY A 132 -10.28 -0.57 -0.34
N ALA A 133 -9.49 -0.74 -1.41
CA ALA A 133 -9.82 -0.24 -2.75
C ALA A 133 -11.04 -0.96 -3.36
N ASP A 134 -11.18 -2.26 -3.14
CA ASP A 134 -12.36 -3.00 -3.59
C ASP A 134 -13.63 -2.50 -2.89
N ILE A 135 -13.56 -2.28 -1.57
CA ILE A 135 -14.69 -1.75 -0.78
C ILE A 135 -15.05 -0.33 -1.22
N GLU A 136 -14.06 0.52 -1.50
CA GLU A 136 -14.30 1.85 -2.09
C GLU A 136 -15.02 1.74 -3.43
N ALA A 137 -14.56 0.83 -4.30
CA ALA A 137 -15.20 0.58 -5.60
C ALA A 137 -16.64 0.07 -5.44
N VAL A 138 -16.92 -0.83 -4.48
CA VAL A 138 -18.28 -1.28 -4.14
C VAL A 138 -19.15 -0.11 -3.70
N CYS A 139 -18.66 0.76 -2.82
CA CYS A 139 -19.41 1.93 -2.37
C CYS A 139 -19.74 2.88 -3.53
N LEU A 140 -18.77 3.14 -4.41
CA LEU A 140 -18.96 3.97 -5.59
C LEU A 140 -19.98 3.36 -6.56
N GLU A 141 -19.83 2.06 -6.86
CA GLU A 141 -20.75 1.37 -7.76
C GLU A 141 -22.17 1.29 -7.20
N ALA A 142 -22.35 1.10 -5.89
CA ALA A 142 -23.66 1.15 -5.24
C ALA A 142 -24.33 2.52 -5.42
N ALA A 143 -23.60 3.62 -5.30
CA ALA A 143 -24.10 4.95 -5.58
C ALA A 143 -24.48 5.13 -7.05
N LEU A 144 -23.69 4.58 -7.97
CA LEU A 144 -24.00 4.59 -9.41
C LEU A 144 -25.22 3.73 -9.74
N CYS A 145 -25.40 2.58 -9.09
CA CYS A 145 -26.61 1.76 -9.23
C CYS A 145 -27.86 2.53 -8.81
N ALA A 146 -27.82 3.23 -7.67
CA ALA A 146 -28.92 4.07 -7.23
C ALA A 146 -29.25 5.18 -8.25
N ALA A 147 -28.24 5.85 -8.79
CA ALA A 147 -28.40 6.92 -9.78
C ALA A 147 -28.89 6.39 -11.16
N ARG A 148 -28.56 5.15 -11.53
CA ARG A 148 -29.08 4.50 -12.75
C ARG A 148 -30.55 4.08 -12.58
N GLU A 149 -30.96 3.65 -11.39
CA GLU A 149 -32.35 3.31 -11.09
C GLU A 149 -33.22 4.55 -11.11
N ASP A 150 -32.81 5.61 -10.42
CA ASP A 150 -33.45 6.92 -10.42
C ASP A 150 -32.42 8.04 -10.31
N ILE A 151 -32.32 8.90 -11.32
CA ILE A 151 -31.41 10.05 -11.33
C ILE A 151 -31.65 11.02 -10.16
N ASN A 152 -32.86 10.99 -9.57
CA ASN A 152 -33.24 11.79 -8.41
C ASN A 152 -33.17 10.98 -7.09
N ALA A 153 -32.57 9.80 -7.09
CA ALA A 153 -32.42 8.99 -5.89
C ALA A 153 -31.80 9.80 -4.73
N ARG A 154 -32.46 9.76 -3.59
CA ARG A 154 -32.03 10.51 -2.41
C ARG A 154 -31.24 9.67 -1.43
N GLU A 155 -31.22 8.36 -1.61
CA GLU A 155 -30.58 7.39 -0.74
C GLU A 155 -30.09 6.17 -1.49
N VAL A 156 -29.06 5.51 -0.95
CA VAL A 156 -28.52 4.25 -1.44
C VAL A 156 -29.04 3.14 -0.55
N ARG A 157 -29.68 2.11 -1.13
CA ARG A 157 -30.28 0.97 -0.44
C ARG A 157 -29.36 -0.23 -0.41
N MET A 158 -29.68 -1.20 0.42
CA MET A 158 -28.92 -2.47 0.49
C MET A 158 -28.88 -3.19 -0.87
N THR A 159 -29.97 -3.16 -1.64
CA THR A 159 -30.05 -3.76 -3.00
C THR A 159 -29.00 -3.20 -3.94
N HIS A 160 -28.71 -1.89 -3.88
CA HIS A 160 -27.65 -1.28 -4.70
C HIS A 160 -26.27 -1.79 -4.37
N PHE A 161 -25.98 -2.05 -3.07
CA PHE A 161 -24.74 -2.71 -2.65
C PHE A 161 -24.68 -4.16 -3.12
N GLU A 162 -25.78 -4.90 -3.07
CA GLU A 162 -25.83 -6.28 -3.57
C GLU A 162 -25.57 -6.34 -5.09
N ASP A 163 -26.09 -5.39 -5.86
CA ASP A 163 -25.81 -5.27 -7.30
C ASP A 163 -24.36 -4.85 -7.55
N ALA A 164 -23.82 -3.91 -6.78
CA ALA A 164 -22.42 -3.52 -6.86
C ALA A 164 -21.47 -4.70 -6.59
N LEU A 165 -21.77 -5.55 -5.62
CA LEU A 165 -20.98 -6.75 -5.31
C LEU A 165 -20.95 -7.79 -6.43
N ARG A 166 -21.97 -7.81 -7.33
CA ARG A 166 -21.96 -8.66 -8.52
C ARG A 166 -21.01 -8.12 -9.61
N ILE A 167 -20.74 -6.82 -9.58
CA ILE A 167 -19.91 -6.11 -10.58
C ILE A 167 -18.46 -6.05 -10.13
N VAL A 168 -18.22 -5.83 -8.84
CA VAL A 168 -16.89 -5.66 -8.25
C VAL A 168 -16.47 -6.95 -7.53
N PRO A 169 -15.62 -7.79 -8.12
CA PRO A 169 -15.11 -8.98 -7.47
C PRO A 169 -13.98 -8.63 -6.48
N PRO A 170 -13.65 -9.51 -5.52
CA PRO A 170 -12.48 -9.34 -4.67
C PRO A 170 -11.20 -9.41 -5.49
N SER A 171 -10.25 -8.52 -5.21
CA SER A 171 -8.94 -8.48 -5.90
C SER A 171 -7.93 -9.49 -5.32
N ILE A 172 -8.13 -9.95 -4.10
CA ILE A 172 -7.24 -10.88 -3.42
C ILE A 172 -7.86 -12.28 -3.35
N ASN A 173 -7.07 -13.27 -3.71
CA ASN A 173 -7.41 -14.67 -3.51
C ASN A 173 -6.57 -15.31 -2.38
N PRO A 174 -7.02 -16.42 -1.75
CA PRO A 174 -6.31 -17.05 -0.64
C PRO A 174 -4.90 -17.56 -0.98
N SER A 175 -4.58 -17.81 -2.25
CA SER A 175 -3.23 -18.22 -2.66
C SER A 175 -2.24 -17.05 -2.59
N MET A 176 -2.67 -15.85 -2.96
CA MET A 176 -1.87 -14.63 -2.83
C MET A 176 -1.55 -14.31 -1.37
N VAL A 177 -2.55 -14.41 -0.48
CA VAL A 177 -2.34 -14.18 0.97
C VAL A 177 -1.25 -15.11 1.49
N ARG A 178 -1.36 -16.43 1.22
CA ARG A 178 -0.35 -17.41 1.65
C ARG A 178 1.04 -17.16 1.07
N GLU A 179 1.13 -16.63 -0.14
CA GLU A 179 2.40 -16.27 -0.76
C GLU A 179 3.06 -15.09 -0.02
N TYR A 180 2.30 -14.03 0.25
CA TYR A 180 2.80 -12.87 1.01
C TYR A 180 3.18 -13.24 2.45
N GLU A 181 2.43 -14.08 3.12
CA GLU A 181 2.76 -14.59 4.46
C GLU A 181 4.09 -15.34 4.45
N ARG A 182 4.32 -16.22 3.48
CA ARG A 182 5.59 -16.95 3.31
C ARG A 182 6.75 -15.99 3.05
N LEU A 183 6.56 -14.97 2.21
CA LEU A 183 7.56 -13.95 1.93
C LEU A 183 7.90 -13.16 3.19
N ALA A 184 6.89 -12.71 3.94
CA ALA A 184 7.06 -11.98 5.19
C ALA A 184 7.86 -12.81 6.22
N GLU A 185 7.53 -14.09 6.39
CA GLU A 185 8.29 -15.01 7.27
C GLU A 185 9.74 -15.20 6.80
N ALA A 186 9.94 -15.42 5.50
CA ALA A 186 11.27 -15.66 4.95
C ALA A 186 12.19 -14.44 5.14
N ILE A 187 11.65 -13.24 4.97
CA ILE A 187 12.40 -11.99 5.16
C ILE A 187 12.65 -11.75 6.65
N SER A 188 11.65 -11.93 7.51
CA SER A 188 11.78 -11.77 8.96
C SER A 188 12.81 -12.71 9.58
N ARG A 189 12.99 -13.92 9.03
CA ARG A 189 14.05 -14.86 9.46
C ARG A 189 15.46 -14.39 9.09
N ARG A 190 15.63 -13.59 8.05
CA ARG A 190 16.93 -13.05 7.62
C ARG A 190 17.39 -11.85 8.44
N LEU A 191 16.46 -11.19 9.14
CA LEU A 191 16.73 -10.02 9.98
C LEU A 191 17.00 -10.38 11.45
N ARG A 192 16.86 -11.65 11.82
CA ARG A 192 17.25 -12.20 13.13
C ARG A 192 18.67 -12.76 13.07
#